data_2dcecaabb2532ef936df5a6eec0344a6
#
_entry.id   2dcecaabb2532ef936df5a6eec0344a6
#
_cell.length_a   1.000
_cell.length_b   1.000
_cell.length_c   1.000
_cell.angle_alpha   90.00
_cell.angle_beta   90.00
_cell.angle_gamma   90.00
#
_symmetry.space_group_name_H-M   'P 1'
#
loop_
_entity.id
_entity.type
_entity.pdbx_description
1 polymer ?
#
loop_
_entity_poly.entity_id
_entity_poly.type
_entity_poly.pdbx_seq_one_letter_code
_entity_poly.pdbx_strand_id
1 'polypeptide(L)'
;MNLIAYLILLILIPTVLSASDKSILVQSTTSTKNSGFYDFILPLFTADSGIKVNVVAVGTGAAIKNARNCDGDVLLVHSPEDEQKFIADGFSRKRYNIMHNDFVIVGPVADPASIAGMQDVGLAFAKIAASGAKFASRSDGSGTHTKELSIWKKIGLDPVNESGKWYLETGSG
;
A
#
# COMPACT_ATOMS: atom_id res chain seq x y z
N MET A 1 -48.41 60.88 -29.81
CA MET A 1 -47.08 60.72 -29.19
C MET A 1 -47.14 59.48 -28.30
N ASN A 2 -46.78 58.37 -28.84
CA ASN A 2 -46.88 57.05 -28.19
C ASN A 2 -45.59 56.76 -27.46
N LEU A 3 -45.67 56.66 -26.12
CA LEU A 3 -44.59 56.24 -25.26
C LEU A 3 -44.56 54.70 -25.23
N ILE A 4 -43.63 54.07 -25.90
CA ILE A 4 -43.40 52.63 -25.85
C ILE A 4 -42.59 52.33 -24.60
N ALA A 5 -43.23 51.75 -23.55
CA ALA A 5 -42.56 51.26 -22.36
C ALA A 5 -41.87 49.94 -22.67
N TYR A 6 -40.53 49.92 -22.68
CA TYR A 6 -39.75 48.69 -22.74
C TYR A 6 -39.73 48.04 -21.34
N LEU A 7 -40.48 46.96 -21.19
CA LEU A 7 -40.44 46.11 -20.01
C LEU A 7 -39.23 45.18 -20.15
N ILE A 8 -38.11 45.50 -19.48
CA ILE A 8 -36.95 44.64 -19.39
C ILE A 8 -37.27 43.54 -18.37
N LEU A 9 -37.61 42.35 -18.87
CA LEU A 9 -37.77 41.16 -18.05
C LEU A 9 -36.36 40.60 -17.69
N LEU A 10 -35.91 40.92 -16.49
CA LEU A 10 -34.65 40.40 -15.93
C LEU A 10 -34.87 38.91 -15.60
N ILE A 11 -34.46 38.00 -16.48
CA ILE A 11 -34.49 36.58 -16.23
C ILE A 11 -33.34 36.29 -15.24
N LEU A 12 -33.66 36.13 -13.94
CA LEU A 12 -32.78 35.56 -12.95
C LEU A 12 -32.56 34.07 -13.33
N ILE A 13 -31.45 33.77 -14.02
CA ILE A 13 -31.00 32.41 -14.22
C ILE A 13 -30.37 31.99 -12.88
N PRO A 14 -30.93 30.99 -12.15
CA PRO A 14 -30.26 30.46 -10.97
C PRO A 14 -28.95 29.83 -11.42
N THR A 15 -27.83 30.47 -11.12
CA THR A 15 -26.52 29.84 -11.21
C THR A 15 -26.53 28.72 -10.19
N VAL A 16 -26.75 27.48 -10.64
CA VAL A 16 -26.48 26.29 -9.84
C VAL A 16 -25.00 26.29 -9.60
N LEU A 17 -24.58 26.78 -8.45
CA LEU A 17 -23.22 26.66 -7.97
C LEU A 17 -23.00 25.17 -7.74
N SER A 18 -22.45 24.48 -8.76
CA SER A 18 -22.04 23.09 -8.61
C SER A 18 -20.98 23.06 -7.54
N ALA A 19 -21.32 22.59 -6.35
CA ALA A 19 -20.33 22.31 -5.32
C ALA A 19 -19.33 21.34 -5.96
N SER A 20 -18.11 21.78 -6.18
CA SER A 20 -17.03 20.88 -6.60
C SER A 20 -16.96 19.76 -5.57
N ASP A 21 -17.26 18.54 -5.99
CA ASP A 21 -17.14 17.38 -5.11
C ASP A 21 -15.71 17.34 -4.58
N LYS A 22 -15.58 17.58 -3.27
CA LYS A 22 -14.27 17.50 -2.62
C LYS A 22 -13.75 16.07 -2.75
N SER A 23 -12.60 15.91 -3.35
CA SER A 23 -11.99 14.59 -3.49
C SER A 23 -10.51 14.64 -3.15
N ILE A 24 -10.00 13.52 -2.65
CA ILE A 24 -8.58 13.29 -2.41
C ILE A 24 -8.14 12.02 -3.13
N LEU A 25 -6.86 11.97 -3.50
CA LEU A 25 -6.22 10.82 -4.13
C LEU A 25 -5.22 10.19 -3.17
N VAL A 26 -5.43 8.91 -2.85
CA VAL A 26 -4.56 8.11 -1.98
C VAL A 26 -3.68 7.21 -2.84
N GLN A 27 -2.36 7.37 -2.72
CA GLN A 27 -1.40 6.39 -3.23
C GLN A 27 -1.25 5.28 -2.20
N SER A 28 -1.51 4.03 -2.60
CA SER A 28 -1.52 2.90 -1.69
C SER A 28 -1.07 1.59 -2.33
N THR A 29 -1.25 0.49 -1.59
CA THR A 29 -0.75 -0.82 -1.99
C THR A 29 -1.85 -1.79 -2.40
N THR A 30 -1.52 -2.68 -3.35
CA THR A 30 -2.42 -3.75 -3.80
C THR A 30 -2.83 -4.66 -2.63
N SER A 31 -1.94 -4.94 -1.68
CA SER A 31 -2.25 -5.76 -0.51
C SER A 31 -3.30 -5.09 0.39
N THR A 32 -3.20 -3.77 0.63
CA THR A 32 -4.22 -3.04 1.39
C THR A 32 -5.57 -3.04 0.66
N LYS A 33 -5.58 -2.86 -0.67
CA LYS A 33 -6.81 -2.96 -1.46
C LYS A 33 -7.44 -4.35 -1.37
N ASN A 34 -6.63 -5.40 -1.57
CA ASN A 34 -7.10 -6.78 -1.58
C ASN A 34 -7.59 -7.29 -0.21
N SER A 35 -7.22 -6.61 0.89
CA SER A 35 -7.74 -6.93 2.24
C SER A 35 -9.23 -6.57 2.44
N GLY A 36 -9.85 -5.84 1.51
CA GLY A 36 -11.21 -5.31 1.66
C GLY A 36 -11.30 -4.04 2.53
N PHE A 37 -10.17 -3.54 3.05
CA PHE A 37 -10.14 -2.37 3.93
C PHE A 37 -10.83 -1.15 3.32
N TYR A 38 -10.55 -0.85 2.06
CA TYR A 38 -11.11 0.31 1.39
C TYR A 38 -12.61 0.18 1.12
N ASP A 39 -13.07 -1.01 0.76
CA ASP A 39 -14.49 -1.27 0.51
C ASP A 39 -15.33 -1.06 1.78
N PHE A 40 -14.73 -1.31 2.94
CA PHE A 40 -15.35 -1.07 4.23
C PHE A 40 -15.27 0.39 4.69
N ILE A 41 -14.07 1.01 4.67
CA ILE A 41 -13.85 2.30 5.34
C ILE A 41 -14.26 3.51 4.49
N LEU A 42 -14.08 3.48 3.16
CA LEU A 42 -14.29 4.67 2.34
C LEU A 42 -15.75 5.14 2.26
N PRO A 43 -16.76 4.25 2.20
CA PRO A 43 -18.15 4.70 2.27
C PRO A 43 -18.47 5.42 3.58
N LEU A 44 -17.96 4.92 4.71
CA LEU A 44 -18.13 5.54 6.03
C LEU A 44 -17.48 6.92 6.09
N PHE A 45 -16.24 7.02 5.62
CA PHE A 45 -15.51 8.28 5.57
C PHE A 45 -16.21 9.31 4.69
N THR A 46 -16.68 8.89 3.51
CA THR A 46 -17.38 9.79 2.59
C THR A 46 -18.71 10.28 3.18
N ALA A 47 -19.45 9.39 3.85
CA ALA A 47 -20.71 9.75 4.51
C ALA A 47 -20.50 10.76 5.65
N ASP A 48 -19.42 10.62 6.41
CA ASP A 48 -19.09 11.50 7.55
C ASP A 48 -18.50 12.85 7.11
N SER A 49 -17.58 12.83 6.14
CA SER A 49 -16.77 14.00 5.75
C SER A 49 -17.30 14.76 4.54
N GLY A 50 -18.12 14.12 3.69
CA GLY A 50 -18.49 14.62 2.37
C GLY A 50 -17.32 14.63 1.36
N ILE A 51 -16.19 13.97 1.67
CA ILE A 51 -15.01 13.91 0.82
C ILE A 51 -14.96 12.56 0.11
N LYS A 52 -14.90 12.58 -1.23
CA LYS A 52 -14.68 11.39 -2.02
C LYS A 52 -13.21 11.00 -1.99
N VAL A 53 -12.91 9.72 -1.75
CA VAL A 53 -11.54 9.19 -1.77
C VAL A 53 -11.35 8.30 -2.99
N ASN A 54 -10.36 8.64 -3.80
CA ASN A 54 -9.90 7.79 -4.90
C ASN A 54 -8.61 7.08 -4.48
N VAL A 55 -8.45 5.81 -4.82
CA VAL A 55 -7.28 5.02 -4.42
C VAL A 55 -6.56 4.46 -5.64
N VAL A 56 -5.28 4.75 -5.75
CA VAL A 56 -4.34 4.09 -6.66
C VAL A 56 -3.59 3.04 -5.87
N ALA A 57 -3.89 1.76 -6.13
CA ALA A 57 -3.30 0.63 -5.43
C ALA A 57 -2.28 -0.08 -6.34
N VAL A 58 -1.00 0.04 -5.96
CA VAL A 58 0.15 -0.50 -6.70
C VAL A 58 1.15 -1.16 -5.73
N GLY A 59 2.31 -1.57 -6.17
CA GLY A 59 3.39 -2.02 -5.24
C GLY A 59 3.89 -0.86 -4.38
N THR A 60 4.37 -1.14 -3.15
CA THR A 60 4.83 -0.14 -2.19
C THR A 60 5.82 0.86 -2.80
N GLY A 61 6.83 0.39 -3.51
CA GLY A 61 7.83 1.26 -4.15
C GLY A 61 7.22 2.18 -5.22
N ALA A 62 6.25 1.68 -6.00
CA ALA A 62 5.53 2.47 -6.99
C ALA A 62 4.63 3.52 -6.34
N ALA A 63 3.92 3.17 -5.25
CA ALA A 63 3.10 4.11 -4.49
C ALA A 63 3.94 5.28 -3.93
N ILE A 64 5.10 4.96 -3.35
CA ILE A 64 6.04 5.96 -2.83
C ILE A 64 6.59 6.83 -3.96
N LYS A 65 6.94 6.24 -5.11
CA LYS A 65 7.40 6.99 -6.29
C LYS A 65 6.33 7.98 -6.78
N ASN A 66 5.09 7.54 -6.91
CA ASN A 66 3.97 8.39 -7.30
C ASN A 66 3.79 9.55 -6.30
N ALA A 67 3.81 9.27 -5.00
CA ALA A 67 3.70 10.30 -3.97
C ALA A 67 4.86 11.31 -4.02
N ARG A 68 6.09 10.87 -4.32
CA ARG A 68 7.24 11.77 -4.56
C ARG A 68 7.04 12.69 -5.76
N ASN A 69 6.34 12.23 -6.77
CA ASN A 69 5.99 13.02 -7.97
C ASN A 69 4.79 13.96 -7.72
N CYS A 70 4.24 14.00 -6.52
CA CYS A 70 3.00 14.71 -6.18
C CYS A 70 1.77 14.19 -6.92
N ASP A 71 1.75 12.91 -7.31
CA ASP A 71 0.63 12.24 -7.98
C ASP A 71 -0.42 11.73 -6.96
N GLY A 72 -0.56 12.39 -5.81
CA GLY A 72 -1.55 12.08 -4.79
C GLY A 72 -1.43 12.99 -3.57
N ASP A 73 -2.52 13.06 -2.82
CA ASP A 73 -2.65 13.90 -1.62
C ASP A 73 -2.20 13.17 -0.34
N VAL A 74 -2.33 11.84 -0.35
CA VAL A 74 -2.03 10.97 0.80
C VAL A 74 -1.27 9.74 0.33
N LEU A 75 -0.25 9.35 1.09
CA LEU A 75 0.46 8.07 0.96
C LEU A 75 0.03 7.16 2.11
N LEU A 76 -0.58 5.99 1.80
CA LEU A 76 -0.97 4.97 2.76
C LEU A 76 -0.29 3.65 2.38
N VAL A 77 0.80 3.34 3.06
CA VAL A 77 1.63 2.16 2.82
C VAL A 77 1.99 1.50 4.15
N HIS A 78 2.73 0.41 4.11
CA HIS A 78 3.09 -0.38 5.29
C HIS A 78 4.59 -0.75 5.30
N SER A 79 5.45 0.22 5.01
CA SER A 79 6.91 0.10 5.04
C SER A 79 7.50 1.21 5.92
N PRO A 80 7.62 1.00 7.25
CA PRO A 80 8.04 2.04 8.19
C PRO A 80 9.38 2.70 7.83
N GLU A 81 10.35 1.94 7.33
CA GLU A 81 11.65 2.48 6.92
C GLU A 81 11.53 3.43 5.72
N ASP A 82 10.78 3.02 4.69
CA ASP A 82 10.56 3.85 3.50
C ASP A 82 9.71 5.08 3.84
N GLU A 83 8.73 4.94 4.73
CA GLU A 83 7.89 6.05 5.21
C GLU A 83 8.72 7.08 5.98
N GLN A 84 9.63 6.63 6.85
CA GLN A 84 10.56 7.51 7.56
C GLN A 84 11.51 8.23 6.60
N LYS A 85 12.02 7.51 5.59
CA LYS A 85 12.85 8.10 4.55
C LYS A 85 12.07 9.13 3.73
N PHE A 86 10.81 8.86 3.40
CA PHE A 86 9.94 9.79 2.68
C PHE A 86 9.77 11.13 3.42
N ILE A 87 9.66 11.08 4.76
CA ILE A 87 9.60 12.27 5.61
C ILE A 87 10.97 12.97 5.68
N ALA A 88 12.04 12.22 5.90
CA ALA A 88 13.40 12.77 5.99
C ALA A 88 13.81 13.47 4.69
N ASP A 89 13.35 12.97 3.55
CA ASP A 89 13.57 13.58 2.23
C ASP A 89 12.66 14.81 1.98
N GLY A 90 11.80 15.20 2.94
CA GLY A 90 10.96 16.41 2.88
C GLY A 90 9.64 16.27 2.12
N PHE A 91 9.23 15.08 1.70
CA PHE A 91 7.99 14.85 0.94
C PHE A 91 6.73 14.84 1.81
N SER A 92 6.86 14.69 3.13
CA SER A 92 5.74 14.82 4.07
C SER A 92 6.22 15.43 5.39
N ARG A 93 5.30 16.09 6.08
CA ARG A 93 5.57 16.71 7.38
C ARG A 93 5.40 15.74 8.55
N LYS A 94 4.57 14.71 8.38
CA LYS A 94 4.16 13.84 9.48
C LYS A 94 3.76 12.45 8.98
N ARG A 95 4.04 11.45 9.82
CA ARG A 95 3.60 10.08 9.69
C ARG A 95 2.58 9.77 10.78
N TYR A 96 1.54 9.05 10.42
CA TYR A 96 0.53 8.56 11.36
C TYR A 96 0.54 7.03 11.35
N ASN A 97 0.60 6.43 12.53
CA ASN A 97 0.33 5.00 12.67
C ASN A 97 -1.18 4.80 12.66
N ILE A 98 -1.68 4.02 11.70
CA ILE A 98 -3.11 3.75 11.54
C ILE A 98 -3.43 2.37 12.06
N MET A 99 -2.68 1.36 11.60
CA MET A 99 -2.86 -0.05 11.92
C MET A 99 -1.54 -0.80 11.73
N HIS A 100 -1.51 -2.03 12.17
CA HIS A 100 -0.42 -2.98 11.90
C HIS A 100 -1.01 -4.30 11.43
N ASN A 101 -0.17 -5.09 10.77
CA ASN A 101 -0.41 -6.48 10.44
C ASN A 101 0.87 -7.27 10.60
N ASP A 102 0.74 -8.57 10.85
CA ASP A 102 1.89 -9.45 11.00
C ASP A 102 2.24 -10.13 9.68
N PHE A 103 3.52 -10.45 9.53
CA PHE A 103 3.98 -11.39 8.53
C PHE A 103 4.05 -12.78 9.14
N VAL A 104 3.62 -13.77 8.39
CA VAL A 104 3.66 -15.17 8.80
C VAL A 104 4.36 -16.02 7.74
N ILE A 105 4.99 -17.11 8.17
CA ILE A 105 5.48 -18.16 7.27
C ILE A 105 4.40 -19.22 7.22
N VAL A 106 3.92 -19.56 6.03
CA VAL A 106 2.99 -20.65 5.80
C VAL A 106 3.67 -21.78 5.03
N GLY A 107 3.32 -23.01 5.31
CA GLY A 107 3.94 -24.16 4.67
C GLY A 107 3.09 -25.43 4.83
N PRO A 108 3.57 -26.55 4.28
CA PRO A 108 2.87 -27.83 4.39
C PRO A 108 2.85 -28.34 5.84
N VAL A 109 1.81 -29.09 6.18
CA VAL A 109 1.62 -29.69 7.53
C VAL A 109 2.81 -30.59 7.93
N ALA A 110 3.50 -31.16 6.95
CA ALA A 110 4.69 -32.01 7.18
C ALA A 110 5.90 -31.24 7.75
N ASP A 111 5.88 -29.91 7.72
CA ASP A 111 6.90 -29.03 8.27
C ASP A 111 8.35 -29.48 7.99
N PRO A 112 8.80 -29.55 6.72
CA PRO A 112 10.09 -30.10 6.34
C PRO A 112 11.30 -29.39 6.94
N ALA A 113 11.12 -28.13 7.35
CA ALA A 113 12.18 -27.35 8.00
C ALA A 113 12.08 -27.36 9.53
N SER A 114 11.05 -27.99 10.11
CA SER A 114 10.79 -28.04 11.55
C SER A 114 10.74 -26.67 12.20
N ILE A 115 9.90 -25.77 11.65
CA ILE A 115 9.74 -24.38 12.06
C ILE A 115 8.38 -24.08 12.71
N ALA A 116 7.46 -25.02 12.72
CA ALA A 116 6.13 -24.81 13.28
C ALA A 116 6.22 -24.34 14.74
N GLY A 117 5.46 -23.27 15.06
CA GLY A 117 5.42 -22.68 16.40
C GLY A 117 6.65 -21.88 16.81
N MET A 118 7.65 -21.71 15.94
CA MET A 118 8.82 -20.90 16.24
C MET A 118 8.45 -19.40 16.32
N GLN A 119 9.02 -18.72 17.32
CA GLN A 119 8.84 -17.27 17.52
C GLN A 119 9.98 -16.45 16.92
N ASP A 120 11.15 -17.06 16.72
CA ASP A 120 12.29 -16.40 16.09
C ASP A 120 12.29 -16.64 14.58
N VAL A 121 11.92 -15.59 13.84
CA VAL A 121 11.83 -15.64 12.38
C VAL A 121 13.22 -15.82 11.74
N GLY A 122 14.28 -15.25 12.32
CA GLY A 122 15.63 -15.40 11.79
C GLY A 122 16.09 -16.85 11.88
N LEU A 123 15.84 -17.50 13.02
CA LEU A 123 16.15 -18.91 13.20
C LEU A 123 15.27 -19.81 12.28
N ALA A 124 14.01 -19.45 12.05
CA ALA A 124 13.15 -20.17 11.11
C ALA A 124 13.71 -20.10 9.68
N PHE A 125 14.11 -18.93 9.23
CA PHE A 125 14.74 -18.74 7.91
C PHE A 125 16.06 -19.53 7.78
N ALA A 126 16.91 -19.48 8.81
CA ALA A 126 18.15 -20.27 8.83
C ALA A 126 17.89 -21.78 8.72
N LYS A 127 16.86 -22.30 9.39
CA LYS A 127 16.45 -23.71 9.28
C LYS A 127 15.93 -24.07 7.90
N ILE A 128 15.13 -23.20 7.28
CA ILE A 128 14.67 -23.41 5.90
C ILE A 128 15.86 -23.55 4.95
N ALA A 129 16.83 -22.63 5.02
CA ALA A 129 18.02 -22.68 4.21
C ALA A 129 18.85 -23.95 4.48
N ALA A 130 19.07 -24.31 5.74
CA ALA A 130 19.88 -25.47 6.13
C ALA A 130 19.23 -26.80 5.72
N SER A 131 17.90 -26.90 5.74
CA SER A 131 17.19 -28.10 5.34
C SER A 131 17.04 -28.24 3.82
N GLY A 132 17.23 -27.16 3.06
CA GLY A 132 16.91 -27.12 1.63
C GLY A 132 15.41 -27.22 1.33
N ALA A 133 14.55 -26.98 2.33
CA ALA A 133 13.10 -26.95 2.14
C ALA A 133 12.72 -25.84 1.15
N LYS A 134 11.79 -26.14 0.24
CA LYS A 134 11.36 -25.19 -0.79
C LYS A 134 10.79 -23.93 -0.15
N PHE A 135 11.37 -22.78 -0.49
CA PHE A 135 10.91 -21.47 -0.07
C PHE A 135 10.46 -20.67 -1.31
N ALA A 136 9.20 -20.21 -1.31
CA ALA A 136 8.67 -19.39 -2.39
C ALA A 136 8.81 -17.91 -2.02
N SER A 137 9.72 -17.24 -2.71
CA SER A 137 9.85 -15.77 -2.65
C SER A 137 8.92 -15.12 -3.66
N ARG A 138 8.32 -14.01 -3.29
CA ARG A 138 7.55 -13.20 -4.23
C ARG A 138 8.41 -12.60 -5.34
N SER A 139 9.62 -12.21 -5.05
CA SER A 139 10.59 -11.61 -6.00
C SER A 139 10.00 -10.53 -6.92
N ASP A 140 9.03 -9.75 -6.41
CA ASP A 140 8.20 -8.79 -7.15
C ASP A 140 8.37 -7.33 -6.68
N GLY A 141 9.32 -7.06 -5.77
CA GLY A 141 9.52 -5.74 -5.18
C GLY A 141 8.41 -5.27 -4.24
N SER A 142 7.49 -6.16 -3.84
CA SER A 142 6.44 -5.85 -2.87
C SER A 142 6.99 -5.66 -1.45
N GLY A 143 6.14 -5.12 -0.56
CA GLY A 143 6.47 -5.02 0.87
C GLY A 143 6.79 -6.38 1.51
N THR A 144 6.14 -7.46 1.07
CA THR A 144 6.45 -8.83 1.51
C THR A 144 7.84 -9.26 1.06
N HIS A 145 8.18 -9.02 -0.20
CA HIS A 145 9.52 -9.29 -0.72
C HIS A 145 10.60 -8.47 0.00
N THR A 146 10.36 -7.18 0.22
CA THR A 146 11.27 -6.30 0.98
C THR A 146 11.49 -6.83 2.40
N LYS A 147 10.41 -7.27 3.07
CA LYS A 147 10.50 -7.84 4.42
C LYS A 147 11.29 -9.13 4.44
N GLU A 148 11.03 -10.02 3.50
CA GLU A 148 11.76 -11.27 3.31
C GLU A 148 13.26 -11.00 3.18
N LEU A 149 13.67 -10.16 2.23
CA LEU A 149 15.08 -9.82 2.01
C LEU A 149 15.74 -9.21 3.24
N SER A 150 15.01 -8.40 4.02
CA SER A 150 15.53 -7.85 5.27
C SER A 150 15.85 -8.92 6.31
N ILE A 151 15.08 -10.02 6.35
CA ILE A 151 15.31 -11.13 7.27
C ILE A 151 16.52 -11.93 6.82
N TRP A 152 16.62 -12.29 5.53
CA TRP A 152 17.80 -12.96 4.97
C TRP A 152 19.08 -12.19 5.24
N LYS A 153 19.07 -10.89 4.97
CA LYS A 153 20.21 -10.00 5.27
C LYS A 153 20.58 -9.98 6.75
N LYS A 154 19.58 -9.92 7.65
CA LYS A 154 19.80 -9.89 9.10
C LYS A 154 20.53 -11.13 9.62
N ILE A 155 20.28 -12.29 9.03
CA ILE A 155 20.95 -13.55 9.39
C ILE A 155 22.22 -13.84 8.57
N GLY A 156 22.65 -12.88 7.73
CA GLY A 156 23.87 -12.99 6.95
C GLY A 156 23.80 -13.99 5.78
N LEU A 157 22.61 -14.32 5.30
CA LEU A 157 22.39 -15.21 4.16
C LEU A 157 21.92 -14.42 2.94
N ASP A 158 22.39 -14.83 1.77
CA ASP A 158 21.88 -14.40 0.47
C ASP A 158 21.29 -15.60 -0.26
N PRO A 159 19.95 -15.73 -0.29
CA PRO A 159 19.30 -16.89 -0.89
C PRO A 159 19.32 -16.87 -2.41
N VAL A 160 19.65 -15.75 -3.06
CA VAL A 160 19.65 -15.61 -4.53
C VAL A 160 20.66 -16.59 -5.16
N ASN A 161 21.74 -16.91 -4.46
CA ASN A 161 22.73 -17.92 -4.90
C ASN A 161 22.14 -19.35 -4.96
N GLU A 162 20.98 -19.58 -4.35
CA GLU A 162 20.25 -20.86 -4.33
C GLU A 162 18.97 -20.80 -5.18
N SER A 163 18.85 -19.76 -6.01
CA SER A 163 17.72 -19.59 -6.94
C SER A 163 17.56 -20.81 -7.85
N GLY A 164 16.32 -21.26 -8.01
CA GLY A 164 15.97 -22.46 -8.77
C GLY A 164 16.23 -23.80 -8.05
N LYS A 165 16.91 -23.80 -6.90
CA LYS A 165 17.10 -24.99 -6.07
C LYS A 165 16.02 -25.08 -4.99
N TRP A 166 16.30 -24.56 -3.81
CA TRP A 166 15.31 -24.45 -2.73
C TRP A 166 14.68 -23.06 -2.64
N TYR A 167 15.34 -22.01 -3.12
CA TYR A 167 14.81 -20.66 -3.18
C TYR A 167 14.13 -20.43 -4.53
N LEU A 168 12.82 -20.29 -4.54
CA LEU A 168 11.99 -20.20 -5.74
C LEU A 168 11.44 -18.80 -5.90
N GLU A 169 11.91 -18.07 -6.89
CA GLU A 169 11.45 -16.71 -7.21
C GLU A 169 10.22 -16.80 -8.10
N THR A 170 9.04 -16.43 -7.55
CA THR A 170 7.75 -16.54 -8.25
C THR A 170 7.44 -15.35 -9.14
N GLY A 171 8.02 -14.17 -8.87
CA GLY A 171 7.74 -12.93 -9.59
C GLY A 171 6.36 -12.35 -9.31
N SER A 172 5.60 -12.96 -8.43
CA SER A 172 4.22 -12.52 -8.09
C SER A 172 3.78 -13.08 -6.74
N GLY A 173 2.67 -12.57 -6.22
CA GLY A 173 2.04 -13.04 -5.02
C GLY A 173 0.53 -13.06 -5.12
#